data_dc9c725da0242569b41a239888002121
#
_entry.id   dc9c725da0242569b41a239888002121
#
_cell.length_a   1.000
_cell.length_b   1.000
_cell.length_c   1.000
_cell.angle_alpha   90.00
_cell.angle_beta   90.00
_cell.angle_gamma   90.00
#
_symmetry.space_group_name_H-M   'P 1'
#
loop_
_entity.id
_entity.type
_entity.pdbx_description
1 polymer ?
#
loop_
_entity_poly.entity_id
_entity_poly.type
_entity_poly.pdbx_seq_one_letter_code
_entity_poly.pdbx_strand_id
1 'polypeptide(L)'
;LLLRILIQSRKAQRGIEVGTAVGFGSVNMGIGFERTGGHLYGVEISEKMVKESRENIKKAGLEKSVTIIQGDALKVLPKLEGKYDFMFIDAVKSDYFKYFKAVEDKLLPGAVVVGHNAIASGKAMQDWLDYMKKSPDWEVVIVKATRGMAVCYKVR
;
A
#
# COMPACT_ATOMS: atom_id res chain seq x y z
N LEU A 1 -2.18 1.42 13.31
CA LEU A 1 -1.08 0.72 13.99
C LEU A 1 -0.69 -0.59 13.29
N LEU A 2 -1.65 -1.41 12.79
CA LEU A 2 -1.36 -2.70 12.13
C LEU A 2 -0.34 -2.57 10.98
N LEU A 3 -0.54 -1.63 10.04
CA LEU A 3 0.39 -1.42 8.92
C LEU A 3 1.82 -1.15 9.40
N ARG A 4 1.97 -0.32 10.44
CA ARG A 4 3.27 -0.02 11.04
C ARG A 4 3.94 -1.28 11.63
N ILE A 5 3.16 -2.13 12.30
CA ILE A 5 3.66 -3.41 12.84
C ILE A 5 4.13 -4.32 11.71
N LEU A 6 3.34 -4.47 10.64
CA LEU A 6 3.70 -5.28 9.48
C LEU A 6 4.98 -4.79 8.81
N ILE A 7 5.12 -3.47 8.59
CA ILE A 7 6.32 -2.86 8.02
C ILE A 7 7.55 -3.17 8.87
N GLN A 8 7.46 -2.98 10.19
CA GLN A 8 8.59 -3.23 11.10
C GLN A 8 8.92 -4.72 11.22
N SER A 9 7.91 -5.61 11.33
CA SER A 9 8.11 -7.06 11.41
C SER A 9 8.76 -7.61 10.14
N ARG A 10 8.36 -7.08 8.97
CA ARG A 10 8.97 -7.44 7.67
C ARG A 10 10.34 -6.79 7.49
N LYS A 11 10.68 -5.76 8.26
CA LYS A 11 11.82 -4.84 8.03
C LYS A 11 11.77 -4.24 6.63
N ALA A 12 10.57 -3.83 6.21
CA ALA A 12 10.32 -3.36 4.86
C ALA A 12 11.20 -2.16 4.49
N GLN A 13 11.73 -2.20 3.27
CA GLN A 13 12.66 -1.19 2.75
C GLN A 13 12.02 -0.30 1.69
N ARG A 14 11.08 -0.83 0.89
CA ARG A 14 10.40 -0.06 -0.15
C ARG A 14 8.92 -0.39 -0.19
N GLY A 15 8.10 0.61 0.09
CA GLY A 15 6.64 0.47 0.12
C GLY A 15 5.95 1.31 -0.94
N ILE A 16 4.75 0.87 -1.33
CA ILE A 16 3.81 1.60 -2.17
C ILE A 16 2.52 1.80 -1.39
N GLU A 17 1.96 3.02 -1.43
CA GLU A 17 0.59 3.33 -0.99
C GLU A 17 -0.21 3.84 -2.18
N VAL A 18 -1.38 3.23 -2.43
CA VAL A 18 -2.32 3.68 -3.46
C VAL A 18 -3.53 4.33 -2.79
N GLY A 19 -3.69 5.64 -2.99
CA GLY A 19 -4.72 6.45 -2.34
C GLY A 19 -4.24 6.98 -0.98
N THR A 20 -3.49 8.07 -0.99
CA THR A 20 -2.94 8.67 0.24
C THR A 20 -3.91 9.61 0.93
N ALA A 21 -4.91 10.13 0.19
CA ALA A 21 -5.78 11.20 0.65
C ALA A 21 -4.97 12.33 1.34
N VAL A 22 -5.36 12.72 2.54
CA VAL A 22 -4.63 13.77 3.32
C VAL A 22 -3.35 13.25 4.00
N GLY A 23 -2.94 11.99 3.75
CA GLY A 23 -1.67 11.43 4.25
C GLY A 23 -1.73 10.80 5.64
N PHE A 24 -2.91 10.51 6.18
CA PHE A 24 -2.99 9.83 7.49
C PHE A 24 -2.36 8.43 7.46
N GLY A 25 -2.63 7.65 6.41
CA GLY A 25 -2.01 6.35 6.16
C GLY A 25 -0.49 6.50 5.96
N SER A 26 -0.11 7.44 5.11
CA SER A 26 1.28 7.74 4.77
C SER A 26 2.13 8.10 5.99
N VAL A 27 1.62 8.93 6.91
CA VAL A 27 2.31 9.28 8.16
C VAL A 27 2.47 8.05 9.05
N ASN A 28 1.40 7.27 9.24
CA ASN A 28 1.47 6.06 10.07
C ASN A 28 2.43 5.01 9.53
N MET A 29 2.46 4.79 8.23
CA MET A 29 3.39 3.87 7.58
C MET A 29 4.80 4.46 7.51
N GLY A 30 4.91 5.77 7.24
CA GLY A 30 6.17 6.50 7.20
C GLY A 30 6.99 6.36 8.47
N ILE A 31 6.35 6.41 9.66
CA ILE A 31 7.01 6.11 10.95
C ILE A 31 7.59 4.68 10.95
N GLY A 32 6.89 3.73 10.34
CA GLY A 32 7.40 2.35 10.20
C GLY A 32 8.62 2.28 9.30
N PHE A 33 8.55 2.93 8.13
CA PHE A 33 9.66 2.97 7.18
C PHE A 33 10.88 3.74 7.71
N GLU A 34 10.67 4.85 8.42
CA GLU A 34 11.76 5.56 9.09
C GLU A 34 12.54 4.64 10.05
N ARG A 35 11.82 3.84 10.85
CA ARG A 35 12.43 2.90 11.80
C ARG A 35 13.16 1.73 11.14
N THR A 36 12.76 1.35 9.94
CA THR A 36 13.44 0.28 9.18
C THR A 36 14.54 0.81 8.27
N GLY A 37 14.69 2.14 8.15
CA GLY A 37 15.59 2.78 7.19
C GLY A 37 15.08 2.70 5.74
N GLY A 38 13.80 2.39 5.56
CA GLY A 38 13.16 2.25 4.26
C GLY A 38 12.45 3.51 3.76
N HIS A 39 11.69 3.37 2.66
CA HIS A 39 10.98 4.48 2.02
C HIS A 39 9.61 4.08 1.48
N LEU A 40 8.62 4.95 1.68
CA LEU A 40 7.24 4.80 1.18
C LEU A 40 6.99 5.76 0.00
N TYR A 41 6.47 5.21 -1.10
CA TYR A 41 5.98 5.96 -2.26
C TYR A 41 4.45 5.96 -2.26
N GLY A 42 3.84 7.07 -1.91
CA GLY A 42 2.39 7.26 -1.94
C GLY A 42 1.93 7.85 -3.27
N VAL A 43 0.84 7.33 -3.83
CA VAL A 43 0.25 7.83 -5.08
C VAL A 43 -1.14 8.37 -4.80
N GLU A 44 -1.40 9.62 -5.23
CA GLU A 44 -2.67 10.30 -5.05
C GLU A 44 -3.03 11.12 -6.31
N ILE A 45 -4.27 11.00 -6.76
CA ILE A 45 -4.73 11.66 -7.98
C ILE A 45 -5.11 13.12 -7.74
N SER A 46 -5.64 13.44 -6.56
CA SER A 46 -6.14 14.76 -6.21
C SER A 46 -5.00 15.72 -5.83
N GLU A 47 -4.81 16.78 -6.63
CA GLU A 47 -3.81 17.82 -6.34
C GLU A 47 -3.97 18.42 -4.93
N LYS A 48 -5.23 18.69 -4.52
CA LYS A 48 -5.55 19.20 -3.18
C LYS A 48 -5.06 18.24 -2.10
N MET A 49 -5.38 16.95 -2.22
CA MET A 49 -4.99 15.93 -1.25
C MET A 49 -3.46 15.72 -1.21
N VAL A 50 -2.80 15.78 -2.38
CA VAL A 50 -1.33 15.74 -2.47
C VAL A 50 -0.68 16.87 -1.68
N LYS A 51 -1.21 18.10 -1.83
CA LYS A 51 -0.69 19.25 -1.08
C LYS A 51 -0.85 19.03 0.43
N GLU A 52 -2.05 18.67 0.88
CA GLU A 52 -2.35 18.44 2.29
C GLU A 52 -1.51 17.28 2.86
N SER A 53 -1.37 16.18 2.11
CA SER A 53 -0.57 15.04 2.56
C SER A 53 0.91 15.39 2.72
N ARG A 54 1.48 16.15 1.78
CA ARG A 54 2.87 16.63 1.87
C ARG A 54 3.08 17.55 3.08
N GLU A 55 2.13 18.44 3.36
CA GLU A 55 2.18 19.28 4.56
C GLU A 55 2.14 18.45 5.86
N ASN A 56 1.28 17.44 5.91
CA ASN A 56 1.18 16.55 7.07
C ASN A 56 2.44 15.68 7.27
N ILE A 57 3.02 15.18 6.19
CA ILE A 57 4.30 14.45 6.22
C ILE A 57 5.42 15.35 6.73
N LYS A 58 5.49 16.60 6.26
CA LYS A 58 6.46 17.60 6.74
C LYS A 58 6.29 17.92 8.22
N LYS A 59 5.06 18.16 8.67
CA LYS A 59 4.75 18.37 10.10
C LYS A 59 5.17 17.19 10.98
N ALA A 60 5.11 15.96 10.42
CA ALA A 60 5.54 14.74 11.10
C ALA A 60 7.06 14.49 11.01
N GLY A 61 7.83 15.30 10.27
CA GLY A 61 9.28 15.13 10.07
C GLY A 61 9.66 13.92 9.21
N LEU A 62 8.74 13.43 8.36
CA LEU A 62 8.90 12.17 7.61
C LEU A 62 9.31 12.37 6.14
N GLU A 63 9.74 13.55 5.74
CA GLU A 63 10.09 13.89 4.34
C GLU A 63 11.20 13.01 3.77
N LYS A 64 12.07 12.47 4.61
CA LYS A 64 13.15 11.56 4.21
C LYS A 64 12.67 10.12 3.97
N SER A 65 11.52 9.74 4.54
CA SER A 65 11.00 8.37 4.51
C SER A 65 9.72 8.22 3.69
N VAL A 66 9.12 9.32 3.22
CA VAL A 66 7.88 9.31 2.45
C VAL A 66 7.93 10.29 1.30
N THR A 67 7.59 9.82 0.10
CA THR A 67 7.40 10.64 -1.10
C THR A 67 5.98 10.49 -1.61
N ILE A 68 5.26 11.61 -1.83
CA ILE A 68 3.93 11.61 -2.45
C ILE A 68 4.05 12.01 -3.91
N ILE A 69 3.58 11.12 -4.78
CA ILE A 69 3.55 11.26 -6.24
C ILE A 69 2.12 11.62 -6.64
N GLN A 70 1.95 12.76 -7.30
CA GLN A 70 0.66 13.15 -7.86
C GLN A 70 0.42 12.42 -9.18
N GLY A 71 -0.75 11.79 -9.31
CA GLY A 71 -1.17 11.19 -10.58
C GLY A 71 -2.16 10.05 -10.41
N ASP A 72 -2.68 9.62 -11.54
CA ASP A 72 -3.49 8.41 -11.65
C ASP A 72 -2.61 7.18 -11.38
N ALA A 73 -2.98 6.39 -10.39
CA ALA A 73 -2.21 5.21 -9.99
C ALA A 73 -2.01 4.20 -11.13
N LEU A 74 -2.99 4.04 -12.02
CA LEU A 74 -2.85 3.15 -13.18
C LEU A 74 -1.79 3.64 -14.19
N LYS A 75 -1.43 4.92 -14.15
CA LYS A 75 -0.37 5.51 -14.98
C LYS A 75 0.96 5.64 -14.25
N VAL A 76 0.93 5.81 -12.93
CA VAL A 76 2.14 5.99 -12.10
C VAL A 76 2.77 4.66 -11.75
N LEU A 77 2.00 3.67 -11.27
CA LEU A 77 2.50 2.38 -10.79
C LEU A 77 3.39 1.63 -11.82
N PRO A 78 3.01 1.53 -13.11
CA PRO A 78 3.87 0.87 -14.11
C PRO A 78 5.25 1.52 -14.27
N LYS A 79 5.34 2.83 -14.01
CA LYS A 79 6.58 3.61 -14.17
C LYS A 79 7.48 3.61 -12.93
N LEU A 80 6.98 3.12 -11.79
CA LEU A 80 7.80 2.99 -10.59
C LEU A 80 8.92 1.98 -10.82
N GLU A 81 10.15 2.37 -10.58
CA GLU A 81 11.33 1.54 -10.77
C GLU A 81 11.73 0.78 -9.51
N GLY A 82 12.43 -0.35 -9.71
CA GLY A 82 12.97 -1.17 -8.64
C GLY A 82 11.98 -2.21 -8.12
N LYS A 83 12.32 -2.79 -6.96
CA LYS A 83 11.52 -3.84 -6.30
C LYS A 83 10.94 -3.31 -4.99
N TYR A 84 9.84 -3.91 -4.57
CA TYR A 84 9.07 -3.49 -3.40
C TYR A 84 8.77 -4.68 -2.49
N ASP A 85 8.68 -4.44 -1.22
CA ASP A 85 8.40 -5.46 -0.21
C ASP A 85 7.19 -5.14 0.67
N PHE A 86 6.53 -4.00 0.38
CA PHE A 86 5.27 -3.64 1.03
C PHE A 86 4.35 -2.89 0.05
N MET A 87 3.04 -3.18 0.08
CA MET A 87 2.04 -2.42 -0.66
C MET A 87 0.76 -2.27 0.17
N PHE A 88 0.23 -1.05 0.23
CA PHE A 88 -1.08 -0.75 0.81
C PHE A 88 -2.00 -0.14 -0.24
N ILE A 89 -3.21 -0.68 -0.36
CA ILE A 89 -4.19 -0.21 -1.35
C ILE A 89 -5.44 0.27 -0.60
N ASP A 90 -5.73 1.57 -0.71
CA ASP A 90 -6.95 2.19 -0.19
C ASP A 90 -7.49 3.27 -1.15
N ALA A 91 -7.79 2.86 -2.37
CA ALA A 91 -8.30 3.72 -3.43
C ALA A 91 -9.63 3.19 -3.99
N VAL A 92 -9.86 3.30 -5.30
CA VAL A 92 -11.06 2.80 -5.99
C VAL A 92 -11.11 1.28 -5.92
N LYS A 93 -12.12 0.72 -5.27
CA LYS A 93 -12.18 -0.72 -4.91
C LYS A 93 -12.24 -1.64 -6.14
N SER A 94 -12.96 -1.24 -7.19
CA SER A 94 -13.03 -1.97 -8.46
C SER A 94 -11.71 -2.02 -9.25
N ASP A 95 -10.73 -1.22 -8.87
CA ASP A 95 -9.44 -1.15 -9.55
C ASP A 95 -8.29 -1.82 -8.75
N TYR A 96 -8.59 -2.43 -7.58
CA TYR A 96 -7.57 -3.08 -6.74
C TYR A 96 -6.75 -4.10 -7.50
N PHE A 97 -7.40 -4.93 -8.31
CA PHE A 97 -6.69 -5.93 -9.12
C PHE A 97 -5.77 -5.29 -10.17
N LYS A 98 -6.21 -4.21 -10.80
CA LYS A 98 -5.39 -3.45 -11.76
C LYS A 98 -4.18 -2.80 -11.09
N TYR A 99 -4.38 -2.16 -9.92
CA TYR A 99 -3.27 -1.58 -9.15
C TYR A 99 -2.25 -2.63 -8.76
N PHE A 100 -2.71 -3.76 -8.25
CA PHE A 100 -1.85 -4.88 -7.87
C PHE A 100 -1.07 -5.42 -9.08
N LYS A 101 -1.76 -5.72 -10.19
CA LYS A 101 -1.13 -6.26 -11.42
C LYS A 101 -0.10 -5.31 -12.02
N ALA A 102 -0.26 -4.00 -11.85
CA ALA A 102 0.69 -3.00 -12.35
C ALA A 102 2.08 -3.10 -11.68
N VAL A 103 2.18 -3.77 -10.52
CA VAL A 103 3.43 -3.88 -9.74
C VAL A 103 3.74 -5.30 -9.25
N GLU A 104 2.93 -6.30 -9.60
CA GLU A 104 3.08 -7.67 -9.09
C GLU A 104 4.46 -8.27 -9.37
N ASP A 105 5.01 -8.04 -10.56
CA ASP A 105 6.36 -8.46 -10.98
C ASP A 105 7.48 -7.73 -10.25
N LYS A 106 7.16 -6.60 -9.62
CA LYS A 106 8.08 -5.78 -8.82
C LYS A 106 8.05 -6.15 -7.32
N LEU A 107 7.08 -6.96 -6.89
CA LEU A 107 6.99 -7.40 -5.51
C LEU A 107 7.95 -8.56 -5.24
N LEU A 108 8.81 -8.39 -4.24
CA LEU A 108 9.78 -9.41 -3.81
C LEU A 108 9.10 -10.60 -3.12
N PRO A 109 9.68 -11.80 -3.14
CA PRO A 109 9.33 -12.85 -2.19
C PRO A 109 9.37 -12.31 -0.75
N GLY A 110 8.38 -12.66 0.07
CA GLY A 110 8.20 -12.10 1.40
C GLY A 110 7.53 -10.72 1.43
N ALA A 111 7.13 -10.15 0.28
CA ALA A 111 6.37 -8.91 0.27
C ALA A 111 5.01 -9.05 0.96
N VAL A 112 4.58 -7.99 1.62
CA VAL A 112 3.26 -7.89 2.24
C VAL A 112 2.39 -6.92 1.46
N VAL A 113 1.23 -7.38 0.99
CA VAL A 113 0.22 -6.55 0.33
C VAL A 113 -1.01 -6.46 1.21
N VAL A 114 -1.47 -5.24 1.50
CA VAL A 114 -2.65 -5.01 2.33
C VAL A 114 -3.71 -4.25 1.54
N GLY A 115 -4.90 -4.84 1.43
CA GLY A 115 -6.08 -4.18 0.86
C GLY A 115 -7.06 -3.75 1.95
N HIS A 116 -7.39 -2.46 1.99
CA HIS A 116 -8.35 -1.92 2.96
C HIS A 116 -9.81 -2.18 2.53
N ASN A 117 -10.73 -2.20 3.49
CA ASN A 117 -12.18 -2.40 3.30
C ASN A 117 -12.56 -3.80 2.76
N ALA A 118 -11.76 -4.82 3.00
CA ALA A 118 -11.98 -6.17 2.47
C ALA A 118 -13.31 -6.82 2.93
N ILE A 119 -13.88 -6.39 4.06
CA ILE A 119 -15.21 -6.83 4.52
C ILE A 119 -16.29 -5.88 4.00
N ALA A 120 -16.12 -4.57 4.21
CA ALA A 120 -17.14 -3.57 3.87
C ALA A 120 -17.37 -3.43 2.35
N SER A 121 -16.36 -3.67 1.54
CA SER A 121 -16.40 -3.51 0.08
C SER A 121 -15.84 -4.74 -0.66
N GLY A 122 -15.76 -5.90 -0.01
CA GLY A 122 -15.15 -7.10 -0.57
C GLY A 122 -15.75 -7.52 -1.91
N LYS A 123 -17.06 -7.30 -2.11
CA LYS A 123 -17.74 -7.57 -3.39
C LYS A 123 -17.17 -6.75 -4.55
N ALA A 124 -16.76 -5.51 -4.29
CA ALA A 124 -16.19 -4.63 -5.33
C ALA A 124 -14.72 -4.96 -5.68
N MET A 125 -14.00 -5.70 -4.83
CA MET A 125 -12.62 -6.15 -5.05
C MET A 125 -12.52 -7.69 -5.13
N GLN A 126 -13.63 -8.36 -5.46
CA GLN A 126 -13.72 -9.82 -5.42
C GLN A 126 -12.74 -10.50 -6.37
N ASP A 127 -12.51 -9.94 -7.55
CA ASP A 127 -11.54 -10.41 -8.54
C ASP A 127 -10.12 -10.47 -7.98
N TRP A 128 -9.70 -9.41 -7.28
CA TRP A 128 -8.41 -9.37 -6.60
C TRP A 128 -8.34 -10.38 -5.45
N LEU A 129 -9.35 -10.42 -4.59
CA LEU A 129 -9.39 -11.36 -3.46
C LEU A 129 -9.37 -12.83 -3.92
N ASP A 130 -10.09 -13.15 -5.00
CA ASP A 130 -10.12 -14.49 -5.58
C ASP A 130 -8.77 -14.87 -6.18
N TYR A 131 -8.13 -13.94 -6.89
CA TYR A 131 -6.78 -14.14 -7.41
C TYR A 131 -5.79 -14.44 -6.29
N MET A 132 -5.75 -13.59 -5.25
CA MET A 132 -4.83 -13.74 -4.13
C MET A 132 -5.04 -15.07 -3.38
N LYS A 133 -6.30 -15.48 -3.17
CA LYS A 133 -6.64 -16.74 -2.46
C LYS A 133 -6.37 -18.00 -3.29
N LYS A 134 -6.48 -17.93 -4.62
CA LYS A 134 -6.28 -19.08 -5.52
C LYS A 134 -4.83 -19.26 -5.94
N SER A 135 -4.03 -18.23 -5.88
CA SER A 135 -2.63 -18.27 -6.28
C SER A 135 -1.78 -19.03 -5.24
N PRO A 136 -0.95 -20.00 -5.65
CA PRO A 136 -0.03 -20.69 -4.75
C PRO A 136 1.12 -19.81 -4.26
N ASP A 137 1.27 -18.63 -4.85
CA ASP A 137 2.34 -17.68 -4.50
C ASP A 137 1.95 -16.73 -3.36
N TRP A 138 0.68 -16.79 -2.89
CA TRP A 138 0.17 -15.88 -1.89
C TRP A 138 -0.54 -16.60 -0.75
N GLU A 139 -0.24 -16.23 0.48
CA GLU A 139 -1.01 -16.54 1.67
C GLU A 139 -1.88 -15.35 2.05
N VAL A 140 -3.15 -15.57 2.38
CA VAL A 140 -4.13 -14.49 2.58
C VAL A 140 -4.91 -14.70 3.88
N VAL A 141 -5.01 -13.65 4.67
CA VAL A 141 -5.90 -13.58 5.84
C VAL A 141 -6.75 -12.31 5.81
N ILE A 142 -8.01 -12.42 6.19
CA ILE A 142 -8.88 -11.26 6.39
C ILE A 142 -8.90 -10.91 7.87
N VAL A 143 -8.28 -9.80 8.22
CA VAL A 143 -8.28 -9.25 9.58
C VAL A 143 -9.57 -8.46 9.79
N LYS A 144 -10.36 -8.86 10.78
CA LYS A 144 -11.65 -8.22 11.14
C LYS A 144 -11.40 -6.95 11.98
N ALA A 145 -10.74 -5.96 11.40
CA ALA A 145 -10.55 -4.65 12.00
C ALA A 145 -11.41 -3.62 11.27
N THR A 146 -12.21 -2.86 11.98
CA THR A 146 -13.09 -1.78 11.47
C THR A 146 -13.89 -2.17 10.21
N ARG A 147 -13.32 -2.03 9.02
CA ARG A 147 -13.93 -2.34 7.72
C ARG A 147 -13.31 -3.58 7.05
N GLY A 148 -12.42 -4.24 7.74
CA GLY A 148 -11.65 -5.39 7.26
C GLY A 148 -10.42 -5.01 6.44
N MET A 149 -9.35 -5.77 6.66
CA MET A 149 -8.13 -5.69 5.85
C MET A 149 -7.78 -7.08 5.32
N ALA A 150 -7.56 -7.21 4.02
CA ALA A 150 -6.92 -8.37 3.47
C ALA A 150 -5.42 -8.19 3.61
N VAL A 151 -4.76 -9.06 4.36
CA VAL A 151 -3.30 -9.10 4.49
C VAL A 151 -2.81 -10.29 3.70
N CYS A 152 -1.97 -10.04 2.71
CA CYS A 152 -1.45 -11.02 1.78
C CYS A 152 0.08 -11.07 1.89
N TYR A 153 0.64 -12.28 1.98
CA TYR A 153 2.07 -12.52 2.04
C TYR A 153 2.53 -13.25 0.80
N LYS A 154 3.57 -12.74 0.11
CA LYS A 154 4.15 -13.38 -1.07
C LYS A 154 5.12 -14.48 -0.66
N VAL A 155 4.80 -15.73 -1.00
CA VAL A 155 5.62 -16.90 -0.65
C VAL A 155 6.83 -17.03 -1.58
N ARG A 156 6.62 -16.79 -2.91
CA ARG A 156 7.63 -16.91 -3.98
C ARG A 156 7.52 -15.80 -5.02
#